data_a8f77bdd32feac57df0f18a4056a4cd5
#
_entry.id   a8f77bdd32feac57df0f18a4056a4cd5
#
_cell.length_a   1.000
_cell.length_b   1.000
_cell.length_c   1.000
_cell.angle_alpha   90.00
_cell.angle_beta   90.00
_cell.angle_gamma   90.00
#
_symmetry.space_group_name_H-M   'P 1'
#
loop_
_entity.id
_entity.type
_entity.pdbx_description
1 polymer ?
#
loop_
_entity_poly.entity_id
_entity_poly.type
_entity_poly.pdbx_seq_one_letter_code
_entity_poly.pdbx_strand_id
1 'polypeptide(L)'
;MSKTCAFFGNDYDKICGKPCWHRTPEGLKERIKAEIINLIKNEDVTEFLVGELGGYEKDAYDTVLEVQKDYPNIRIILVISKITELHEVGECDAHYVHQRRPCDDWIYPDKCATGYRRLCIVYRNRYIIENTDFIIAYNEYHGKAYEFCKQAKGKGVKVIDLAEE
;
A
#
# COMPACT_ATOMS: atom_id res chain seq x y z
N MET A 1 18.15 8.37 -10.53
CA MET A 1 17.14 8.89 -9.58
C MET A 1 16.35 7.73 -8.98
N SER A 2 16.12 7.80 -7.68
CA SER A 2 15.30 6.79 -7.00
C SER A 2 13.85 6.87 -7.45
N LYS A 3 13.22 5.72 -7.63
CA LYS A 3 11.81 5.61 -8.00
C LYS A 3 11.03 5.00 -6.85
N THR A 4 9.74 5.21 -6.87
CA THR A 4 8.82 4.86 -5.80
C THR A 4 7.74 3.91 -6.30
N CYS A 5 7.40 2.91 -5.48
CA CYS A 5 6.30 1.99 -5.73
C CYS A 5 5.28 2.04 -4.60
N ALA A 6 4.02 1.94 -4.95
CA ALA A 6 2.92 1.87 -3.99
C ALA A 6 2.03 0.65 -4.28
N PHE A 7 0.99 0.46 -3.48
CA PHE A 7 0.14 -0.73 -3.54
C PHE A 7 -1.33 -0.37 -3.40
N PHE A 8 -2.18 -0.91 -4.28
CA PHE A 8 -3.63 -0.82 -4.19
C PHE A 8 -4.26 -2.18 -4.49
N GLY A 9 -5.17 -2.63 -3.64
CA GLY A 9 -5.84 -3.92 -3.86
C GLY A 9 -7.25 -3.96 -3.29
N ASN A 10 -8.02 -4.93 -3.76
CA ASN A 10 -9.38 -5.17 -3.31
C ASN A 10 -9.43 -5.67 -1.87
N ASP A 11 -10.56 -5.45 -1.21
CA ASP A 11 -10.85 -6.05 0.09
C ASP A 11 -11.00 -7.57 -0.06
N TYR A 12 -10.30 -8.33 0.75
CA TYR A 12 -10.32 -9.80 0.68
C TYR A 12 -11.66 -10.41 1.05
N ASP A 13 -12.39 -9.80 1.96
CA ASP A 13 -13.71 -10.28 2.36
C ASP A 13 -14.69 -10.35 1.19
N LYS A 14 -14.61 -9.42 0.28
CA LYS A 14 -15.45 -9.40 -0.94
C LYS A 14 -15.01 -10.44 -1.96
N ILE A 15 -13.72 -10.76 -2.00
CA ILE A 15 -13.17 -11.76 -2.91
C ILE A 15 -13.59 -13.16 -2.48
N CYS A 16 -13.54 -13.44 -1.18
CA CYS A 16 -13.82 -14.76 -0.62
C CYS A 16 -15.31 -15.05 -0.39
N GLY A 17 -16.17 -14.04 -0.47
CA GLY A 17 -17.59 -14.18 -0.18
C GLY A 17 -17.93 -14.44 1.29
N LYS A 18 -16.97 -14.31 2.20
CA LYS A 18 -17.11 -14.46 3.65
C LYS A 18 -16.20 -13.46 4.34
N PRO A 19 -16.50 -13.04 5.57
CA PRO A 19 -15.56 -12.22 6.34
C PRO A 19 -14.26 -13.00 6.57
N CYS A 20 -13.29 -12.81 5.73
CA CYS A 20 -12.00 -13.49 5.83
C CYS A 20 -10.85 -12.47 5.76
N TRP A 21 -10.90 -11.53 6.65
CA TRP A 21 -9.94 -10.42 6.76
C TRP A 21 -8.48 -10.85 6.85
N HIS A 22 -8.26 -12.11 7.20
CA HIS A 22 -6.93 -12.66 7.41
C HIS A 22 -6.53 -13.68 6.35
N ARG A 23 -7.39 -13.89 5.35
CA ARG A 23 -7.12 -14.93 4.36
C ARG A 23 -6.58 -14.31 3.08
N THR A 24 -5.27 -14.28 2.99
CA THR A 24 -4.57 -13.90 1.75
C THR A 24 -4.93 -14.89 0.63
N PRO A 25 -5.29 -14.41 -0.56
CA PRO A 25 -5.43 -15.28 -1.72
C PRO A 25 -4.18 -16.10 -1.97
N GLU A 26 -4.36 -17.38 -2.30
CA GLU A 26 -3.25 -18.32 -2.47
C GLU A 26 -2.27 -17.82 -3.54
N GLY A 27 -0.98 -17.85 -3.20
CA GLY A 27 0.08 -17.45 -4.11
C GLY A 27 0.26 -15.95 -4.29
N LEU A 28 -0.62 -15.12 -3.72
CA LEU A 28 -0.55 -13.68 -3.93
C LEU A 28 0.70 -13.04 -3.31
N LYS A 29 1.07 -13.41 -2.10
CA LYS A 29 2.26 -12.85 -1.45
C LYS A 29 3.54 -13.14 -2.23
N GLU A 30 3.65 -14.33 -2.77
CA GLU A 30 4.78 -14.73 -3.60
C GLU A 30 4.85 -13.91 -4.88
N ARG A 31 3.70 -13.61 -5.48
CA ARG A 31 3.62 -12.78 -6.69
C ARG A 31 3.95 -11.33 -6.39
N ILE A 32 3.47 -10.80 -5.26
CA ILE A 32 3.85 -9.45 -4.79
C ILE A 32 5.37 -9.38 -4.62
N LYS A 33 5.94 -10.37 -3.94
CA LYS A 33 7.39 -10.44 -3.69
C LYS A 33 8.18 -10.44 -5.00
N ALA A 34 7.77 -11.26 -5.95
CA ALA A 34 8.44 -11.34 -7.26
C ALA A 34 8.44 -10.00 -7.98
N GLU A 35 7.32 -9.28 -7.97
CA GLU A 35 7.23 -7.97 -8.61
C GLU A 35 8.05 -6.90 -7.88
N ILE A 36 8.06 -6.92 -6.55
CA ILE A 36 8.90 -6.01 -5.75
C ILE A 36 10.36 -6.19 -6.14
N ILE A 37 10.84 -7.43 -6.17
CA ILE A 37 12.23 -7.74 -6.52
C ILE A 37 12.52 -7.32 -7.96
N ASN A 38 11.60 -7.57 -8.88
CA ASN A 38 11.75 -7.15 -10.26
C ASN A 38 11.91 -5.64 -10.39
N LEU A 39 11.10 -4.86 -9.67
CA LEU A 39 11.19 -3.40 -9.69
C LEU A 39 12.50 -2.90 -9.08
N ILE A 40 12.99 -3.53 -8.02
CA ILE A 40 14.27 -3.19 -7.41
C ILE A 40 15.41 -3.41 -8.39
N LYS A 41 15.43 -4.56 -9.05
CA LYS A 41 16.55 -4.96 -9.93
C LYS A 41 16.54 -4.23 -11.27
N ASN A 42 15.37 -4.02 -11.85
CA ASN A 42 15.26 -3.59 -13.25
C ASN A 42 14.79 -2.15 -13.43
N GLU A 43 14.20 -1.54 -12.41
CA GLU A 43 13.58 -0.21 -12.52
C GLU A 43 14.12 0.79 -11.49
N ASP A 44 15.12 0.43 -10.72
CA ASP A 44 15.73 1.29 -9.68
C ASP A 44 14.74 1.79 -8.62
N VAL A 45 13.73 1.00 -8.29
CA VAL A 45 12.80 1.34 -7.22
C VAL A 45 13.50 1.15 -5.87
N THR A 46 13.53 2.21 -5.07
CA THR A 46 14.20 2.22 -3.77
C THR A 46 13.27 2.59 -2.62
N GLU A 47 12.10 3.14 -2.89
CA GLU A 47 11.14 3.54 -1.87
C GLU A 47 9.80 2.86 -2.12
N PHE A 48 9.22 2.32 -1.04
CA PHE A 48 7.93 1.65 -1.10
C PHE A 48 6.96 2.35 -0.17
N LEU A 49 5.90 2.91 -0.75
CA LEU A 49 4.82 3.55 -0.01
C LEU A 49 3.81 2.49 0.39
N VAL A 50 3.68 2.26 1.69
CA VAL A 50 2.76 1.26 2.23
C VAL A 50 1.63 1.93 2.99
N GLY A 51 0.46 1.33 2.95
CA GLY A 51 -0.72 1.84 3.65
C GLY A 51 -0.99 1.09 4.94
N GLU A 52 -2.09 1.46 5.55
CA GLU A 52 -2.52 0.97 6.86
C GLU A 52 -3.86 0.27 6.82
N LEU A 53 -4.48 0.14 5.64
CA LEU A 53 -5.87 -0.26 5.49
C LEU A 53 -6.01 -1.58 4.72
N GLY A 54 -6.68 -2.53 5.36
CA GLY A 54 -7.08 -3.77 4.71
C GLY A 54 -6.01 -4.83 4.61
N GLY A 55 -6.44 -6.03 4.16
CA GLY A 55 -5.58 -7.20 4.09
C GLY A 55 -4.49 -7.10 3.02
N TYR A 56 -4.82 -6.54 1.86
CA TYR A 56 -3.85 -6.38 0.78
C TYR A 56 -2.70 -5.44 1.18
N GLU A 57 -3.01 -4.29 1.77
CA GLU A 57 -1.97 -3.36 2.22
C GLU A 57 -1.09 -3.98 3.30
N LYS A 58 -1.68 -4.78 4.19
CA LYS A 58 -0.93 -5.51 5.21
C LYS A 58 0.03 -6.53 4.57
N ASP A 59 -0.46 -7.30 3.61
CA ASP A 59 0.37 -8.30 2.92
C ASP A 59 1.48 -7.64 2.11
N ALA A 60 1.20 -6.51 1.47
CA ALA A 60 2.20 -5.73 0.77
C ALA A 60 3.28 -5.23 1.73
N TYR A 61 2.88 -4.67 2.87
CA TYR A 61 3.83 -4.22 3.90
C TYR A 61 4.70 -5.37 4.40
N ASP A 62 4.08 -6.49 4.77
CA ASP A 62 4.81 -7.65 5.30
C ASP A 62 5.82 -8.16 4.26
N THR A 63 5.44 -8.13 2.98
CA THR A 63 6.30 -8.58 1.89
C THR A 63 7.48 -7.62 1.66
N VAL A 64 7.24 -6.31 1.68
CA VAL A 64 8.33 -5.33 1.56
C VAL A 64 9.31 -5.47 2.72
N LEU A 65 8.78 -5.65 3.93
CA LEU A 65 9.62 -5.83 5.11
C LEU A 65 10.51 -7.08 4.99
N GLU A 66 9.95 -8.17 4.47
CA GLU A 66 10.71 -9.39 4.20
C GLU A 66 11.80 -9.16 3.15
N VAL A 67 11.46 -8.50 2.04
CA VAL A 67 12.41 -8.20 0.96
C VAL A 67 13.53 -7.27 1.44
N GLN A 68 13.22 -6.34 2.32
CA GLN A 68 14.23 -5.40 2.86
C GLN A 68 15.40 -6.13 3.54
N LYS A 69 15.19 -7.32 4.08
CA LYS A 69 16.26 -8.11 4.69
C LYS A 69 17.33 -8.49 3.68
N ASP A 70 16.95 -8.74 2.43
CA ASP A 70 17.86 -9.10 1.35
C ASP A 70 18.30 -7.88 0.52
N TYR A 71 17.54 -6.79 0.60
CA TYR A 71 17.80 -5.54 -0.13
C TYR A 71 17.78 -4.37 0.86
N PRO A 72 18.80 -4.24 1.72
CA PRO A 72 18.77 -3.29 2.85
C PRO A 72 18.77 -1.81 2.45
N ASN A 73 19.01 -1.50 1.18
CA ASN A 73 19.01 -0.12 0.70
C ASN A 73 17.62 0.42 0.33
N ILE A 74 16.60 -0.44 0.32
CA ILE A 74 15.22 0.04 0.09
C ILE A 74 14.66 0.65 1.37
N ARG A 75 13.72 1.59 1.19
CA ARG A 75 13.06 2.27 2.31
C ARG A 75 11.58 1.97 2.31
N ILE A 76 11.05 1.76 3.50
CA ILE A 76 9.62 1.56 3.74
C ILE A 76 9.05 2.86 4.29
N ILE A 77 8.09 3.45 3.57
CA ILE A 77 7.44 4.70 3.96
C ILE A 77 5.96 4.43 4.19
N LEU A 78 5.51 4.63 5.42
CA LEU A 78 4.11 4.46 5.78
C LEU A 78 3.34 5.74 5.47
N VAL A 79 2.27 5.65 4.67
CA VAL A 79 1.41 6.78 4.36
C VAL A 79 0.10 6.61 5.13
N ILE A 80 -0.16 7.48 6.09
CA ILE A 80 -1.29 7.38 6.99
C ILE A 80 -2.40 8.36 6.63
N SER A 81 -3.65 7.94 6.83
CA SER A 81 -4.82 8.76 6.49
C SER A 81 -5.29 9.63 7.65
N LYS A 82 -5.00 9.22 8.88
CA LYS A 82 -5.36 9.99 10.08
C LYS A 82 -4.48 9.59 11.26
N ILE A 83 -4.24 10.55 12.13
CA ILE A 83 -3.61 10.33 13.43
C ILE A 83 -4.74 10.26 14.46
N THR A 84 -4.76 9.25 15.30
CA THR A 84 -5.72 9.06 16.37
C THR A 84 -5.07 9.26 17.73
N GLU A 85 -5.88 9.37 18.80
CA GLU A 85 -5.36 9.43 20.16
C GLU A 85 -4.55 8.18 20.52
N LEU A 86 -4.94 7.02 19.98
CA LEU A 86 -4.18 5.78 20.13
C LEU A 86 -2.78 5.90 19.55
N HIS A 87 -2.65 6.63 18.46
CA HIS A 87 -1.35 6.93 17.87
C HIS A 87 -0.48 7.76 18.80
N GLU A 88 -1.05 8.77 19.41
CA GLU A 88 -0.32 9.69 20.30
C GLU A 88 0.17 9.02 21.58
N VAL A 89 -0.61 8.09 22.13
CA VAL A 89 -0.23 7.35 23.34
C VAL A 89 0.53 6.06 23.07
N GLY A 90 0.78 5.74 21.81
CA GLY A 90 1.50 4.52 21.45
C GLY A 90 0.70 3.24 21.60
N GLU A 91 -0.60 3.34 21.83
CA GLU A 91 -1.50 2.18 21.89
C GLU A 91 -2.11 1.93 20.54
N CYS A 92 -2.29 0.66 20.18
CA CYS A 92 -2.90 0.25 18.93
C CYS A 92 -4.03 -0.70 19.20
N ASP A 93 -5.21 -0.44 18.63
CA ASP A 93 -6.18 -1.50 18.53
C ASP A 93 -5.80 -2.44 17.34
N ALA A 94 -6.54 -3.51 17.19
CA ALA A 94 -6.23 -4.53 16.18
C ALA A 94 -6.24 -4.00 14.73
N HIS A 95 -6.86 -2.86 14.49
CA HIS A 95 -6.99 -2.26 13.16
C HIS A 95 -5.87 -1.28 12.83
N TYR A 96 -5.10 -0.86 13.81
CA TYR A 96 -4.07 0.18 13.67
C TYR A 96 -2.70 -0.27 14.14
N VAL A 97 -2.34 -1.51 13.83
CA VAL A 97 -1.02 -2.05 14.21
C VAL A 97 0.15 -1.40 13.46
N HIS A 98 -0.13 -0.64 12.43
CA HIS A 98 0.87 0.02 11.59
C HIS A 98 1.84 0.91 12.38
N GLN A 99 1.41 1.51 13.47
CA GLN A 99 2.28 2.35 14.30
C GLN A 99 3.40 1.60 14.97
N ARG A 100 3.17 0.33 15.27
CA ARG A 100 4.18 -0.54 15.90
C ARG A 100 4.98 -1.31 14.88
N ARG A 101 4.70 -1.12 13.60
CA ARG A 101 5.42 -1.79 12.53
C ARG A 101 6.69 -1.02 12.19
N PRO A 102 7.80 -1.72 11.98
CA PRO A 102 9.01 -1.05 11.52
C PRO A 102 8.76 -0.33 10.19
N CYS A 103 9.17 0.93 10.14
CA CYS A 103 9.21 1.68 8.90
C CYS A 103 10.37 2.66 8.98
N ASP A 104 10.89 3.07 7.84
CA ASP A 104 12.00 4.02 7.78
C ASP A 104 11.52 5.45 7.92
N ASP A 105 10.30 5.71 7.46
CA ASP A 105 9.67 7.03 7.56
C ASP A 105 8.15 6.87 7.49
N TRP A 106 7.43 7.93 7.84
CA TRP A 106 5.99 7.97 7.69
C TRP A 106 5.55 9.36 7.21
N ILE A 107 4.46 9.38 6.45
CA ILE A 107 3.91 10.60 5.86
C ILE A 107 2.44 10.73 6.26
N TYR A 108 2.09 11.89 6.76
CA TYR A 108 0.70 12.28 6.98
C TYR A 108 0.39 13.43 6.01
N PRO A 109 -0.29 13.14 4.88
CA PRO A 109 -0.54 14.18 3.87
C PRO A 109 -1.29 15.38 4.44
N ASP A 110 -0.88 16.59 4.06
CA ASP A 110 -1.47 17.84 4.55
C ASP A 110 -2.98 17.87 4.36
N LYS A 111 -3.47 17.38 3.23
CA LYS A 111 -4.91 17.34 2.94
C LYS A 111 -5.68 16.43 3.89
N CYS A 112 -5.03 15.38 4.40
CA CYS A 112 -5.63 14.53 5.43
C CYS A 112 -5.82 15.28 6.74
N ALA A 113 -4.89 16.18 7.06
CA ALA A 113 -4.94 16.99 8.29
C ALA A 113 -5.95 18.14 8.20
N THR A 114 -6.10 18.76 7.02
CA THR A 114 -6.87 20.00 6.83
C THR A 114 -8.19 19.81 6.11
N GLY A 115 -8.39 18.70 5.41
CA GLY A 115 -9.61 18.42 4.65
C GLY A 115 -10.71 17.77 5.49
N TYR A 116 -11.76 17.32 4.81
CA TYR A 116 -12.87 16.64 5.46
C TYR A 116 -12.45 15.25 5.98
N ARG A 117 -12.69 14.97 7.26
CA ARG A 117 -12.28 13.71 7.90
C ARG A 117 -12.78 12.46 7.16
N ARG A 118 -14.01 12.48 6.67
CA ARG A 118 -14.59 11.35 5.93
C ARG A 118 -13.93 11.10 4.57
N LEU A 119 -13.14 12.05 4.06
CA LEU A 119 -12.41 11.92 2.80
C LEU A 119 -10.93 11.63 3.00
N CYS A 120 -10.49 11.38 4.24
CA CYS A 120 -9.06 11.20 4.54
C CYS A 120 -8.41 10.07 3.74
N ILE A 121 -9.13 8.97 3.50
CA ILE A 121 -8.63 7.86 2.69
C ILE A 121 -8.46 8.29 1.23
N VAL A 122 -9.40 9.06 0.70
CA VAL A 122 -9.33 9.59 -0.67
C VAL A 122 -8.12 10.52 -0.81
N TYR A 123 -7.90 11.39 0.16
CA TYR A 123 -6.75 12.32 0.14
C TYR A 123 -5.43 11.56 0.24
N ARG A 124 -5.35 10.53 1.11
CA ARG A 124 -4.17 9.67 1.20
C ARG A 124 -3.87 9.00 -0.13
N ASN A 125 -4.88 8.41 -0.76
CA ASN A 125 -4.71 7.71 -2.02
C ASN A 125 -4.32 8.65 -3.15
N ARG A 126 -4.85 9.87 -3.18
CA ARG A 126 -4.42 10.89 -4.15
C ARG A 126 -2.97 11.29 -3.95
N TYR A 127 -2.55 11.46 -2.70
CA TYR A 127 -1.15 11.73 -2.39
C TYR A 127 -0.25 10.62 -2.93
N ILE A 128 -0.61 9.37 -2.69
CA ILE A 128 0.15 8.21 -3.19
C ILE A 128 0.26 8.24 -4.70
N ILE A 129 -0.86 8.45 -5.41
CA ILE A 129 -0.89 8.51 -6.87
C ILE A 129 0.01 9.61 -7.42
N GLU A 130 0.05 10.76 -6.76
CA GLU A 130 0.84 11.91 -7.17
C GLU A 130 2.33 11.76 -6.88
N ASN A 131 2.71 10.83 -6.02
CA ASN A 131 4.09 10.69 -5.52
C ASN A 131 4.68 9.30 -5.77
N THR A 132 4.12 8.52 -6.68
CA THR A 132 4.64 7.19 -6.99
C THR A 132 4.87 7.02 -8.50
N ASP A 133 5.82 6.17 -8.85
CA ASP A 133 6.12 5.83 -10.25
C ASP A 133 5.46 4.52 -10.67
N PHE A 134 5.32 3.60 -9.73
CA PHE A 134 4.76 2.27 -9.97
C PHE A 134 3.71 1.93 -8.92
N ILE A 135 2.72 1.15 -9.32
CA ILE A 135 1.75 0.56 -8.40
C ILE A 135 1.67 -0.94 -8.68
N ILE A 136 1.84 -1.74 -7.64
CA ILE A 136 1.54 -3.17 -7.68
C ILE A 136 0.13 -3.33 -7.14
N ALA A 137 -0.78 -3.81 -7.96
CA ALA A 137 -2.20 -3.86 -7.64
C ALA A 137 -2.76 -5.28 -7.68
N TYR A 138 -3.91 -5.47 -7.05
CA TYR A 138 -4.67 -6.70 -7.12
C TYR A 138 -6.16 -6.38 -7.19
N ASN A 139 -6.74 -6.40 -8.38
CA ASN A 139 -8.13 -6.03 -8.63
C ASN A 139 -8.89 -7.19 -9.28
N GLU A 140 -9.43 -8.09 -8.49
CA GLU A 140 -10.30 -9.15 -8.98
C GLU A 140 -11.68 -8.63 -9.40
N TYR A 141 -12.08 -7.48 -8.83
CA TYR A 141 -13.30 -6.79 -9.21
C TYR A 141 -13.04 -5.28 -9.33
N HIS A 142 -13.91 -4.60 -10.06
CA HIS A 142 -13.78 -3.15 -10.30
C HIS A 142 -14.39 -2.35 -9.14
N GLY A 143 -13.65 -2.27 -8.02
CA GLY A 143 -14.01 -1.49 -6.85
C GLY A 143 -13.22 -0.20 -6.75
N LYS A 144 -13.09 0.33 -5.53
CA LYS A 144 -12.37 1.59 -5.27
C LYS A 144 -10.88 1.50 -5.65
N ALA A 145 -10.23 0.38 -5.33
CA ALA A 145 -8.82 0.19 -5.69
C ALA A 145 -8.62 0.25 -7.21
N TYR A 146 -9.51 -0.37 -7.97
CA TYR A 146 -9.49 -0.30 -9.42
C TYR A 146 -9.61 1.13 -9.93
N GLU A 147 -10.53 1.92 -9.36
CA GLU A 147 -10.73 3.31 -9.75
C GLU A 147 -9.51 4.17 -9.47
N PHE A 148 -8.84 3.97 -8.32
CA PHE A 148 -7.60 4.67 -8.01
C PHE A 148 -6.47 4.26 -8.96
N CYS A 149 -6.38 2.99 -9.32
CA CYS A 149 -5.40 2.53 -10.31
C CYS A 149 -5.65 3.18 -11.69
N LYS A 150 -6.91 3.33 -12.07
CA LYS A 150 -7.29 3.99 -13.31
C LYS A 150 -6.87 5.47 -13.30
N GLN A 151 -7.10 6.17 -12.19
CA GLN A 151 -6.64 7.55 -12.02
C GLN A 151 -5.11 7.63 -12.12
N ALA A 152 -4.40 6.69 -11.50
CA ALA A 152 -2.95 6.64 -11.54
C ALA A 152 -2.43 6.46 -12.96
N LYS A 153 -3.02 5.57 -13.73
CA LYS A 153 -2.67 5.37 -15.16
C LYS A 153 -2.84 6.67 -15.95
N GLY A 154 -3.91 7.42 -15.68
CA GLY A 154 -4.16 8.70 -16.32
C GLY A 154 -3.10 9.75 -16.01
N LYS A 155 -2.36 9.60 -14.93
CA LYS A 155 -1.26 10.50 -14.53
C LYS A 155 0.12 9.96 -14.92
N GLY A 156 0.18 8.87 -15.67
CA GLY A 156 1.44 8.30 -16.13
C GLY A 156 2.09 7.29 -15.19
N VAL A 157 1.41 6.89 -14.13
CA VAL A 157 1.91 5.85 -13.23
C VAL A 157 1.76 4.48 -13.88
N LYS A 158 2.79 3.66 -13.81
CA LYS A 158 2.75 2.30 -14.35
C LYS A 158 2.11 1.36 -13.32
N VAL A 159 0.97 0.81 -13.66
CA VAL A 159 0.22 -0.11 -12.79
C VAL A 159 0.45 -1.55 -13.26
N ILE A 160 0.86 -2.40 -12.32
CA ILE A 160 1.04 -3.84 -12.53
C ILE A 160 -0.07 -4.52 -11.73
N ASP A 161 -1.11 -4.98 -12.41
CA ASP A 161 -2.26 -5.63 -11.74
C ASP A 161 -2.07 -7.14 -11.77
N LEU A 162 -1.85 -7.72 -10.61
CA LEU A 162 -1.57 -9.14 -10.47
C LEU A 162 -2.81 -10.02 -10.76
N ALA A 163 -4.00 -9.46 -10.74
CA ALA A 163 -5.21 -10.18 -11.09
C ALA A 163 -5.39 -10.35 -12.61
N GLU A 164 -4.68 -9.56 -13.41
CA GLU A 164 -4.74 -9.63 -14.90
C GLU A 164 -3.75 -10.64 -15.48
N GLU A 165 -2.89 -11.21 -14.66
CA GLU A 165 -1.88 -12.18 -15.12
C GLU A 165 -2.42 -13.60 -15.26
#